data_eaa1f7c070bfc336583d2c9c2f1c29c1
#
_entry.id   eaa1f7c070bfc336583d2c9c2f1c29c1
#
_cell.length_a   1.000
_cell.length_b   1.000
_cell.length_c   1.000
_cell.angle_alpha   90.00
_cell.angle_beta   90.00
_cell.angle_gamma   90.00
#
_symmetry.space_group_name_H-M   'P 1'
#
loop_
_entity.id
_entity.type
_entity.pdbx_description
1 polymer ?
#
loop_
_entity_poly.entity_id
_entity_poly.type
_entity_poly.pdbx_seq_one_letter_code
_entity_poly.pdbx_strand_id
1 'polypeptide(L)'
;MLKKGIKKLLLVAMLLTCNMAAWADDEVFSYEGDHYVINVEALHPDSEMTLMDVLLVCPNFVTYDGRNIVGKYELCVDNVSHIMDIESFTQNVKASELKEIHIYNFGSVSQGSNGQYGVIDVYYNTPAAPGTSGKVAIEGSTYGNGKLYTDVTTSSENVVVKGYALTSLKYGKATTDEVDYFRSRRVVENAHFSLKWDISPKDNLMIKANQKFYNYKEHSHIIEDDKMYNIPVYERYGNFVAKYSRILNDNGAEFCAEACGDYLNLHEGELKIRDTYPYCYAEFHFPLFTEDLQMMVGWEIDYDNYWVIDYNRQQYLENQFYMQLNYSHGPWNITIGDRFNHFNHWSHSFNPGDDEFRTSNSKNINCFQTSVGYKVNRHLIQGSFSHDFYLPTADETYLDISAFERRRFYPKTNTIWNTEAMYTYQHKNIVSTSSVYYSWRDDSYLPEEQKVGFRTSLTWNAGAFRLTAGADYYHVNLKIVGLEDKIYNNCINLKLAPTLLLGHGFRVSSVMLYNNKQSLSLLPSHLFASVKVNKDFGKHLNVYADFRDIAGMPSFTILNLQENYYNRALTIGMTYRF
;
A
#
# COMPACT_ATOMS: atom_id res chain seq x y z
N MET A 1 -17.04 -33.07 8.15
CA MET A 1 -15.91 -32.96 9.08
C MET A 1 -15.47 -31.51 9.36
N LEU A 2 -15.46 -30.63 8.38
CA LEU A 2 -15.04 -29.21 8.51
C LEU A 2 -15.82 -28.43 9.57
N LYS A 3 -17.16 -28.55 9.63
CA LYS A 3 -18.01 -27.86 10.62
C LYS A 3 -17.69 -28.20 12.09
N LYS A 4 -17.21 -29.41 12.38
CA LYS A 4 -16.79 -29.81 13.74
C LYS A 4 -15.41 -29.26 14.12
N GLY A 5 -14.52 -29.08 13.13
CA GLY A 5 -13.19 -28.51 13.32
C GLY A 5 -13.24 -27.01 13.64
N ILE A 6 -14.03 -26.27 12.88
CA ILE A 6 -14.20 -24.81 13.08
C ILE A 6 -14.83 -24.50 14.45
N LYS A 7 -15.84 -25.27 14.88
CA LYS A 7 -16.41 -25.10 16.23
C LYS A 7 -15.40 -25.37 17.37
N LYS A 8 -14.50 -26.35 17.19
CA LYS A 8 -13.44 -26.62 18.17
C LYS A 8 -12.38 -25.51 18.18
N LEU A 9 -12.03 -24.97 17.01
CA LEU A 9 -11.07 -23.85 16.93
C LEU A 9 -11.62 -22.58 17.58
N LEU A 10 -12.89 -22.26 17.35
CA LEU A 10 -13.59 -21.15 17.99
C LEU A 10 -13.72 -21.35 19.52
N LEU A 11 -13.95 -22.57 19.99
CA LEU A 11 -14.03 -22.88 21.42
C LEU A 11 -12.65 -22.77 22.11
N VAL A 12 -11.57 -23.20 21.45
CA VAL A 12 -10.19 -23.05 21.94
C VAL A 12 -9.79 -21.57 21.97
N ALA A 13 -10.16 -20.78 20.98
CA ALA A 13 -9.95 -19.34 20.99
C ALA A 13 -10.71 -18.65 22.14
N MET A 14 -11.94 -19.06 22.42
CA MET A 14 -12.72 -18.56 23.56
C MET A 14 -12.19 -18.99 24.94
N LEU A 15 -11.63 -20.18 25.08
CA LEU A 15 -11.12 -20.71 26.36
C LEU A 15 -9.75 -20.12 26.75
N LEU A 16 -8.97 -19.62 25.77
CA LEU A 16 -7.67 -18.98 26.02
C LEU A 16 -7.78 -17.54 26.53
N THR A 17 -8.98 -16.95 26.54
CA THR A 17 -9.19 -15.54 26.94
C THR A 17 -9.33 -15.31 28.45
N CYS A 18 -9.26 -16.33 29.30
CA CYS A 18 -9.71 -16.21 30.71
C CYS A 18 -8.67 -15.83 31.77
N ASN A 19 -7.37 -15.76 31.49
CA ASN A 19 -6.38 -15.45 32.52
C ASN A 19 -5.17 -14.69 32.01
N MET A 20 -5.19 -13.36 32.01
CA MET A 20 -3.94 -12.58 31.84
C MET A 20 -3.94 -11.23 32.57
N ALA A 21 -2.83 -10.95 33.21
CA ALA A 21 -2.55 -9.79 34.05
C ALA A 21 -2.33 -8.48 33.24
N ALA A 22 -2.49 -7.38 33.94
CA ALA A 22 -2.51 -6.01 33.47
C ALA A 22 -1.26 -5.57 32.68
N TRP A 23 -1.47 -5.02 31.49
CA TRP A 23 -0.53 -4.18 30.73
C TRP A 23 -1.23 -2.86 30.38
N ALA A 24 -0.46 -1.85 30.02
CA ALA A 24 -0.94 -0.47 29.84
C ALA A 24 -2.16 -0.34 28.93
N ASP A 25 -2.99 0.66 29.19
CA ASP A 25 -4.23 0.94 28.45
C ASP A 25 -3.97 1.71 27.13
N ASP A 26 -2.78 1.59 26.51
CA ASP A 26 -2.45 2.28 25.28
C ASP A 26 -3.24 1.72 24.09
N GLU A 27 -3.84 2.60 23.34
CA GLU A 27 -4.69 2.28 22.21
C GLU A 27 -3.86 1.92 20.99
N VAL A 28 -3.96 0.67 20.53
CA VAL A 28 -3.24 0.17 19.37
C VAL A 28 -3.87 0.66 18.05
N PHE A 29 -5.20 0.76 18.03
CA PHE A 29 -5.95 1.03 16.82
C PHE A 29 -7.01 2.07 17.09
N SER A 30 -6.95 3.17 16.35
CA SER A 30 -7.94 4.23 16.37
C SER A 30 -8.42 4.56 14.96
N TYR A 31 -9.45 5.39 14.89
CA TYR A 31 -9.94 5.94 13.65
C TYR A 31 -10.07 7.46 13.80
N GLU A 32 -9.39 8.17 12.95
CA GLU A 32 -9.33 9.62 12.97
C GLU A 32 -9.83 10.19 11.64
N GLY A 33 -10.94 10.94 11.71
CA GLY A 33 -11.49 11.54 10.52
C GLY A 33 -11.92 10.52 9.47
N ASP A 34 -11.07 10.24 8.50
CA ASP A 34 -11.33 9.42 7.32
C ASP A 34 -10.39 8.20 7.20
N HIS A 35 -9.52 7.97 8.20
CA HIS A 35 -8.50 6.94 8.12
C HIS A 35 -8.31 6.17 9.42
N TYR A 36 -7.69 4.99 9.30
CA TYR A 36 -7.25 4.19 10.43
C TYR A 36 -5.87 4.64 10.89
N VAL A 37 -5.68 4.69 12.19
CA VAL A 37 -4.37 4.94 12.81
C VAL A 37 -3.95 3.72 13.60
N ILE A 38 -2.75 3.23 13.34
CA ILE A 38 -2.11 2.17 14.14
C ILE A 38 -0.99 2.83 14.96
N ASN A 39 -1.16 2.88 16.27
CA ASN A 39 -0.09 3.24 17.18
C ASN A 39 0.88 2.08 17.30
N VAL A 40 2.06 2.22 16.71
CA VAL A 40 3.03 1.14 16.63
C VAL A 40 3.68 0.86 17.98
N GLU A 41 3.88 1.88 18.81
CA GLU A 41 4.46 1.73 20.14
C GLU A 41 3.56 0.88 21.05
N ALA A 42 2.24 1.09 20.97
CA ALA A 42 1.25 0.31 21.72
C ALA A 42 1.20 -1.19 21.33
N LEU A 43 1.72 -1.55 20.14
CA LEU A 43 1.91 -2.94 19.76
C LEU A 43 3.07 -3.63 20.50
N HIS A 44 3.91 -2.86 21.20
CA HIS A 44 5.14 -3.36 21.83
C HIS A 44 6.01 -4.16 20.82
N PRO A 45 6.49 -3.50 19.75
CA PRO A 45 7.20 -4.19 18.69
C PRO A 45 8.52 -4.78 19.20
N ASP A 46 8.79 -6.00 18.80
CA ASP A 46 10.13 -6.57 18.98
C ASP A 46 11.11 -6.05 17.90
N SER A 47 12.39 -6.27 18.09
CA SER A 47 13.46 -5.74 17.22
C SER A 47 13.35 -6.16 15.75
N GLU A 48 12.60 -7.23 15.46
CA GLU A 48 12.51 -7.82 14.12
C GLU A 48 11.12 -7.70 13.50
N MET A 49 10.16 -7.16 14.23
CA MET A 49 8.85 -6.85 13.69
C MET A 49 8.99 -5.82 12.57
N THR A 50 8.43 -6.13 11.41
CA THR A 50 8.48 -5.27 10.22
C THR A 50 7.21 -4.44 10.07
N LEU A 51 7.24 -3.43 9.20
CA LEU A 51 6.03 -2.71 8.80
C LEU A 51 4.95 -3.67 8.28
N MET A 52 5.31 -4.72 7.53
CA MET A 52 4.34 -5.72 7.06
C MET A 52 3.65 -6.43 8.21
N ASP A 53 4.38 -6.81 9.26
CA ASP A 53 3.80 -7.43 10.45
C ASP A 53 2.79 -6.50 11.15
N VAL A 54 3.05 -5.18 11.13
CA VAL A 54 2.11 -4.18 11.68
C VAL A 54 0.88 -4.05 10.80
N LEU A 55 1.05 -3.95 9.47
CA LEU A 55 -0.08 -3.85 8.55
C LEU A 55 -1.02 -5.05 8.62
N LEU A 56 -0.50 -6.24 8.90
CA LEU A 56 -1.34 -7.44 9.09
C LEU A 56 -2.30 -7.34 10.29
N VAL A 57 -2.07 -6.43 11.23
CA VAL A 57 -3.03 -6.16 12.34
C VAL A 57 -4.33 -5.57 11.80
N CYS A 58 -4.24 -4.73 10.76
CA CYS A 58 -5.42 -4.13 10.14
C CYS A 58 -6.26 -5.18 9.39
N PRO A 59 -7.59 -5.22 9.58
CA PRO A 59 -8.46 -6.18 8.91
C PRO A 59 -8.50 -5.99 7.39
N ASN A 60 -8.25 -4.77 6.91
CA ASN A 60 -8.35 -4.43 5.49
C ASN A 60 -7.19 -4.98 4.66
N PHE A 61 -6.05 -5.30 5.28
CA PHE A 61 -4.91 -5.82 4.54
C PHE A 61 -5.03 -7.31 4.29
N VAL A 62 -5.02 -7.65 3.02
CA VAL A 62 -4.93 -9.01 2.50
C VAL A 62 -3.58 -9.16 1.82
N THR A 63 -2.95 -10.29 2.01
CA THR A 63 -1.72 -10.66 1.32
C THR A 63 -1.80 -12.12 0.87
N TYR A 64 -1.18 -12.47 -0.26
CA TYR A 64 -1.14 -13.85 -0.74
C TYR A 64 0.12 -14.58 -0.31
N ASP A 65 1.17 -13.88 0.01
CA ASP A 65 2.49 -14.45 0.26
C ASP A 65 3.21 -13.87 1.49
N GLY A 66 2.52 -13.05 2.28
CA GLY A 66 3.08 -12.38 3.45
C GLY A 66 4.08 -11.26 3.15
N ARG A 67 4.25 -10.89 1.88
CA ARG A 67 5.15 -9.81 1.44
C ARG A 67 4.45 -8.76 0.60
N ASN A 68 3.59 -9.21 -0.31
CA ASN A 68 2.86 -8.33 -1.21
C ASN A 68 1.46 -8.05 -0.69
N ILE A 69 1.09 -6.80 -0.66
CA ILE A 69 -0.26 -6.37 -0.30
C ILE A 69 -1.15 -6.54 -1.52
N VAL A 70 -2.31 -7.16 -1.31
CA VAL A 70 -3.34 -7.26 -2.34
C VAL A 70 -4.11 -5.95 -2.40
N GLY A 71 -4.21 -5.39 -3.57
CA GLY A 71 -4.84 -4.11 -3.83
C GLY A 71 -3.81 -3.04 -4.21
N LYS A 72 -4.31 -1.91 -4.68
CA LYS A 72 -3.47 -0.78 -5.06
C LYS A 72 -3.40 0.19 -3.88
N TYR A 73 -2.21 0.38 -3.37
CA TYR A 73 -1.92 1.36 -2.31
C TYR A 73 -0.76 2.25 -2.73
N GLU A 74 -0.93 3.52 -2.51
CA GLU A 74 0.17 4.48 -2.55
C GLU A 74 0.89 4.46 -1.21
N LEU A 75 2.20 4.56 -1.24
CA LEU A 75 3.02 4.65 -0.03
C LEU A 75 3.42 6.10 0.20
N CYS A 76 3.09 6.61 1.38
CA CYS A 76 3.58 7.88 1.87
C CYS A 76 4.48 7.69 3.09
N VAL A 77 5.36 8.64 3.31
CA VAL A 77 6.19 8.72 4.51
C VAL A 77 6.14 10.15 5.03
N ASP A 78 5.67 10.34 6.26
CA ASP A 78 5.41 11.65 6.86
C ASP A 78 4.53 12.54 5.96
N ASN A 79 3.45 11.97 5.44
CA ASN A 79 2.49 12.61 4.53
C ASN A 79 3.14 13.18 3.24
N VAL A 80 4.06 12.43 2.67
CA VAL A 80 4.73 12.75 1.40
C VAL A 80 4.88 11.48 0.58
N SER A 81 4.45 11.51 -0.68
CA SER A 81 4.53 10.35 -1.58
C SER A 81 5.94 9.74 -1.63
N HIS A 82 6.00 8.42 -1.63
CA HIS A 82 7.24 7.65 -1.57
C HIS A 82 7.25 6.56 -2.63
N ILE A 83 8.16 6.67 -3.57
CA ILE A 83 8.22 5.83 -4.77
C ILE A 83 8.95 4.49 -4.61
N MET A 84 9.30 4.12 -3.41
CA MET A 84 9.91 2.81 -3.19
C MET A 84 8.91 1.70 -3.51
N ASP A 85 9.41 0.58 -4.03
CA ASP A 85 8.65 -0.65 -4.11
C ASP A 85 8.08 -1.02 -2.73
N ILE A 86 6.75 -1.10 -2.63
CA ILE A 86 6.03 -1.29 -1.36
C ILE A 86 6.44 -2.60 -0.68
N GLU A 87 6.71 -3.65 -1.45
CA GLU A 87 7.23 -4.92 -0.92
C GLU A 87 8.55 -4.70 -0.20
N SER A 88 9.50 -4.05 -0.87
CA SER A 88 10.82 -3.80 -0.31
C SER A 88 10.76 -2.90 0.90
N PHE A 89 9.91 -1.88 0.89
CA PHE A 89 9.74 -0.97 2.02
C PHE A 89 9.14 -1.68 3.24
N THR A 90 8.02 -2.38 3.06
CA THR A 90 7.30 -3.04 4.17
C THR A 90 8.12 -4.14 4.85
N GLN A 91 9.07 -4.73 4.15
CA GLN A 91 9.95 -5.76 4.71
C GLN A 91 11.23 -5.24 5.37
N ASN A 92 11.73 -4.08 4.95
CA ASN A 92 13.00 -3.54 5.47
C ASN A 92 12.81 -2.52 6.59
N VAL A 93 11.68 -1.82 6.62
CA VAL A 93 11.34 -0.90 7.71
C VAL A 93 10.91 -1.70 8.94
N LYS A 94 11.55 -1.43 10.07
CA LYS A 94 11.23 -2.09 11.35
C LYS A 94 10.15 -1.31 12.10
N ALA A 95 9.23 -2.04 12.72
CA ALA A 95 8.18 -1.45 13.54
C ALA A 95 8.74 -0.56 14.66
N SER A 96 9.89 -0.93 15.24
CA SER A 96 10.56 -0.13 16.27
C SER A 96 11.09 1.24 15.79
N GLU A 97 11.15 1.47 14.47
CA GLU A 97 11.53 2.75 13.88
C GLU A 97 10.32 3.68 13.67
N LEU A 98 9.11 3.15 13.85
CA LEU A 98 7.85 3.80 13.51
C LEU A 98 7.12 4.29 14.76
N LYS A 99 6.49 5.45 14.64
CA LYS A 99 5.58 6.04 15.61
C LYS A 99 4.16 5.53 15.37
N GLU A 100 3.65 5.78 14.19
CA GLU A 100 2.28 5.46 13.80
C GLU A 100 2.18 5.21 12.30
N ILE A 101 1.09 4.57 11.87
CA ILE A 101 0.76 4.31 10.48
C ILE A 101 -0.67 4.72 10.26
N HIS A 102 -0.88 5.60 9.28
CA HIS A 102 -2.20 6.03 8.85
C HIS A 102 -2.58 5.25 7.58
N ILE A 103 -3.79 4.71 7.57
CA ILE A 103 -4.28 3.88 6.47
C ILE A 103 -5.57 4.49 5.97
N TYR A 104 -5.47 5.16 4.84
CA TYR A 104 -6.61 5.69 4.12
C TYR A 104 -7.15 4.61 3.20
N ASN A 105 -8.42 4.28 3.39
CA ASN A 105 -9.12 3.45 2.42
C ASN A 105 -9.42 4.29 1.17
N PHE A 106 -9.89 3.63 0.14
CA PHE A 106 -10.30 4.30 -1.10
C PHE A 106 -11.30 5.44 -0.82
N GLY A 107 -11.14 6.57 -1.53
CA GLY A 107 -12.08 7.67 -1.48
C GLY A 107 -11.85 8.69 -0.36
N SER A 108 -10.62 8.85 0.10
CA SER A 108 -10.26 9.93 1.03
C SER A 108 -10.20 11.28 0.32
N VAL A 109 -10.93 12.26 0.84
CA VAL A 109 -10.93 13.64 0.34
C VAL A 109 -9.60 14.32 0.61
N SER A 110 -8.93 14.00 1.71
CA SER A 110 -7.65 14.60 2.11
C SER A 110 -6.46 14.08 1.30
N GLN A 111 -6.51 12.84 0.81
CA GLN A 111 -5.39 12.15 0.16
C GLN A 111 -5.47 12.08 -1.37
N GLY A 112 -6.42 12.77 -1.97
CA GLY A 112 -6.54 12.80 -3.42
C GLY A 112 -7.81 12.12 -3.94
N SER A 113 -8.03 12.28 -5.23
CA SER A 113 -9.27 11.97 -5.91
C SER A 113 -9.23 10.66 -6.70
N ASN A 114 -8.10 9.93 -6.69
CA ASN A 114 -8.02 8.67 -7.40
C ASN A 114 -8.51 7.52 -6.51
N GLY A 115 -9.83 7.31 -6.44
CA GLY A 115 -10.47 6.28 -5.62
C GLY A 115 -10.09 4.84 -5.93
N GLN A 116 -9.18 4.61 -6.87
CA GLN A 116 -8.63 3.30 -7.15
C GLN A 116 -7.57 2.89 -6.12
N TYR A 117 -6.90 3.86 -5.51
CA TYR A 117 -5.80 3.63 -4.60
C TYR A 117 -6.19 3.95 -3.16
N GLY A 118 -5.78 3.09 -2.23
CA GLY A 118 -5.68 3.46 -0.83
C GLY A 118 -4.30 4.08 -0.56
N VAL A 119 -4.13 4.72 0.59
CA VAL A 119 -2.85 5.30 1.00
C VAL A 119 -2.39 4.67 2.30
N ILE A 120 -1.12 4.30 2.37
CA ILE A 120 -0.42 3.89 3.58
C ILE A 120 0.60 4.98 3.88
N ASP A 121 0.33 5.78 4.90
CA ASP A 121 1.25 6.82 5.33
C ASP A 121 1.96 6.40 6.63
N VAL A 122 3.28 6.41 6.60
CA VAL A 122 4.14 5.87 7.65
C VAL A 122 4.91 6.99 8.33
N TYR A 123 4.72 7.15 9.63
CA TYR A 123 5.42 8.15 10.43
C TYR A 123 6.54 7.54 11.23
N TYR A 124 7.74 8.07 11.07
CA TYR A 124 8.92 7.62 11.82
C TYR A 124 9.00 8.22 13.21
N ASN A 125 9.59 7.48 14.13
CA ASN A 125 10.00 8.02 15.42
C ASN A 125 11.03 9.14 15.22
N THR A 126 10.88 10.22 15.95
CA THR A 126 11.93 11.24 16.06
C THR A 126 13.07 10.66 16.88
N PRO A 127 14.34 10.76 16.46
CA PRO A 127 15.47 10.32 17.25
C PRO A 127 15.48 10.98 18.63
N ALA A 128 15.59 10.16 19.68
CA ALA A 128 15.52 10.65 21.07
C ALA A 128 16.72 11.54 21.48
N ALA A 129 17.84 11.47 20.75
CA ALA A 129 19.03 12.26 20.99
C ALA A 129 19.77 12.52 19.67
N PRO A 130 20.51 13.65 19.57
CA PRO A 130 21.40 13.88 18.46
C PRO A 130 22.43 12.75 18.29
N GLY A 131 22.71 12.37 17.06
CA GLY A 131 23.67 11.31 16.77
C GLY A 131 23.52 10.71 15.38
N THR A 132 24.29 9.69 15.13
CA THR A 132 24.23 8.90 13.89
C THR A 132 23.95 7.45 14.21
N SER A 133 22.98 6.87 13.52
CA SER A 133 22.64 5.45 13.59
C SER A 133 22.38 4.91 12.19
N GLY A 134 22.44 3.61 12.03
CA GLY A 134 22.14 3.01 10.76
C GLY A 134 22.20 1.49 10.80
N LYS A 135 21.92 0.88 9.66
CA LYS A 135 22.01 -0.57 9.48
C LYS A 135 22.49 -0.95 8.08
N VAL A 136 23.13 -2.10 8.01
CA VAL A 136 23.47 -2.79 6.77
C VAL A 136 22.88 -4.19 6.84
N ALA A 137 22.11 -4.58 5.83
CA ALA A 137 21.50 -5.89 5.73
C ALA A 137 21.88 -6.56 4.40
N ILE A 138 22.19 -7.84 4.47
CA ILE A 138 22.46 -8.70 3.31
C ILE A 138 21.61 -9.96 3.41
N GLU A 139 21.05 -10.40 2.29
CA GLU A 139 20.35 -11.68 2.21
C GLU A 139 20.64 -12.40 0.90
N GLY A 140 20.48 -13.72 0.92
CA GLY A 140 20.55 -14.58 -0.24
C GLY A 140 19.56 -15.74 -0.15
N SER A 141 19.05 -16.21 -1.28
CA SER A 141 18.09 -17.29 -1.34
C SER A 141 18.55 -18.45 -2.21
N THR A 142 17.86 -19.59 -2.07
CA THR A 142 18.15 -20.83 -2.81
C THR A 142 18.03 -20.69 -4.34
N TYR A 143 17.38 -19.64 -4.84
CA TYR A 143 17.25 -19.40 -6.29
C TYR A 143 18.21 -18.35 -6.82
N GLY A 144 19.22 -17.98 -6.02
CA GLY A 144 20.20 -16.97 -6.42
C GLY A 144 19.71 -15.53 -6.28
N ASN A 145 18.54 -15.32 -5.66
CA ASN A 145 18.11 -13.98 -5.30
C ASN A 145 19.01 -13.45 -4.19
N GLY A 146 19.32 -12.16 -4.26
CA GLY A 146 20.15 -11.50 -3.27
C GLY A 146 19.69 -10.07 -3.04
N LYS A 147 19.97 -9.55 -1.83
CA LYS A 147 19.66 -8.18 -1.48
C LYS A 147 20.76 -7.60 -0.59
N LEU A 148 21.11 -6.36 -0.88
CA LEU A 148 21.90 -5.51 -0.03
C LEU A 148 21.10 -4.26 0.28
N TYR A 149 20.90 -3.97 1.55
CA TYR A 149 20.21 -2.78 2.04
C TYR A 149 21.12 -2.05 3.04
N THR A 150 21.15 -0.74 2.95
CA THR A 150 21.80 0.12 3.95
C THR A 150 20.94 1.34 4.20
N ASP A 151 20.85 1.76 5.45
CA ASP A 151 20.32 3.05 5.82
C ASP A 151 21.20 3.74 6.86
N VAL A 152 21.14 5.07 6.86
CA VAL A 152 21.82 5.94 7.81
C VAL A 152 20.87 7.08 8.18
N THR A 153 20.74 7.34 9.46
CA THR A 153 20.02 8.50 9.99
C THR A 153 21.01 9.30 10.86
N THR A 154 21.13 10.59 10.55
CA THR A 154 21.89 11.55 11.37
C THR A 154 20.94 12.62 11.87
N SER A 155 20.95 12.90 13.16
CA SER A 155 20.12 13.90 13.79
C SER A 155 20.92 14.89 14.61
N SER A 156 20.47 16.13 14.60
CA SER A 156 20.85 17.20 15.53
C SER A 156 19.59 17.70 16.24
N GLU A 157 19.67 18.79 17.01
CA GLU A 157 18.50 19.34 17.72
C GLU A 157 17.35 19.71 16.79
N ASN A 158 17.66 20.25 15.60
CA ASN A 158 16.66 20.81 14.68
C ASN A 158 16.67 20.16 13.29
N VAL A 159 17.54 19.19 13.04
CA VAL A 159 17.71 18.61 11.70
C VAL A 159 17.82 17.10 11.79
N VAL A 160 17.03 16.41 10.98
CA VAL A 160 17.15 14.97 10.75
C VAL A 160 17.43 14.73 9.28
N VAL A 161 18.53 14.04 8.99
CA VAL A 161 18.88 13.60 7.64
C VAL A 161 18.84 12.08 7.62
N LYS A 162 18.10 11.52 6.68
CA LYS A 162 18.00 10.07 6.48
C LYS A 162 18.30 9.73 5.03
N GLY A 163 19.09 8.70 4.84
CA GLY A 163 19.34 8.14 3.51
C GLY A 163 19.33 6.62 3.55
N TYR A 164 18.84 5.99 2.49
CA TYR A 164 19.03 4.57 2.31
C TYR A 164 19.33 4.22 0.86
N ALA A 165 19.94 3.06 0.68
CA ALA A 165 20.16 2.43 -0.61
C ALA A 165 19.81 0.94 -0.53
N LEU A 166 19.15 0.46 -1.57
CA LEU A 166 18.80 -0.95 -1.76
C LEU A 166 19.26 -1.40 -3.14
N THR A 167 19.99 -2.51 -3.18
CA THR A 167 20.23 -3.25 -4.43
C THR A 167 19.70 -4.67 -4.26
N SER A 168 18.82 -5.11 -5.15
CA SER A 168 18.34 -6.48 -5.14
C SER A 168 18.47 -7.14 -6.50
N LEU A 169 18.81 -8.43 -6.48
CA LEU A 169 18.84 -9.31 -7.62
C LEU A 169 17.73 -10.33 -7.45
N LYS A 170 16.78 -10.36 -8.39
CA LYS A 170 15.67 -11.30 -8.40
C LYS A 170 15.73 -12.16 -9.66
N TYR A 171 15.50 -13.47 -9.50
CA TYR A 171 15.34 -14.41 -10.62
C TYR A 171 13.91 -14.94 -10.62
N GLY A 172 13.29 -14.95 -11.78
CA GLY A 172 11.97 -15.55 -12.01
C GLY A 172 12.05 -16.69 -13.02
N LYS A 173 11.20 -17.70 -12.85
CA LYS A 173 11.00 -18.80 -13.79
C LYS A 173 9.54 -19.28 -13.71
N ALA A 174 8.88 -19.40 -14.85
CA ALA A 174 7.54 -19.97 -14.93
C ALA A 174 7.36 -20.77 -16.23
N THR A 175 6.36 -21.64 -16.23
CA THR A 175 5.78 -22.28 -17.40
C THR A 175 4.26 -22.15 -17.31
N THR A 176 3.60 -21.86 -18.41
CA THR A 176 2.13 -21.81 -18.53
C THR A 176 1.71 -22.61 -19.74
N ASP A 177 0.40 -22.76 -19.97
CA ASP A 177 -0.12 -23.43 -21.17
C ASP A 177 0.21 -22.68 -22.46
N GLU A 178 0.47 -21.35 -22.38
CA GLU A 178 0.80 -20.48 -23.51
C GLU A 178 2.30 -20.26 -23.66
N VAL A 179 3.05 -20.34 -22.55
CA VAL A 179 4.49 -20.11 -22.50
C VAL A 179 5.19 -21.32 -21.90
N ASP A 180 5.91 -22.07 -22.73
CA ASP A 180 6.66 -23.26 -22.32
C ASP A 180 7.76 -22.91 -21.31
N TYR A 181 8.41 -21.78 -21.50
CA TYR A 181 9.50 -21.36 -20.63
C TYR A 181 9.56 -19.84 -20.53
N PHE A 182 9.56 -19.34 -19.31
CA PHE A 182 9.82 -17.94 -19.01
C PHE A 182 10.90 -17.83 -17.94
N ARG A 183 11.88 -16.99 -18.17
CA ARG A 183 12.93 -16.68 -17.22
C ARG A 183 13.20 -15.18 -17.21
N SER A 184 13.16 -14.57 -16.04
CA SER A 184 13.58 -13.19 -15.87
C SER A 184 14.77 -13.09 -14.93
N ARG A 185 15.62 -12.12 -15.18
CA ARG A 185 16.63 -11.65 -14.25
C ARG A 185 16.42 -10.15 -14.07
N ARG A 186 16.10 -9.75 -12.85
CA ARG A 186 15.82 -8.37 -12.52
C ARG A 186 16.84 -7.84 -11.51
N VAL A 187 17.45 -6.72 -11.82
CA VAL A 187 18.22 -5.90 -10.88
C VAL A 187 17.36 -4.71 -10.51
N VAL A 188 17.14 -4.49 -9.22
CA VAL A 188 16.40 -3.36 -8.68
C VAL A 188 17.35 -2.58 -7.79
N GLU A 189 17.49 -1.30 -8.08
CA GLU A 189 18.28 -0.37 -7.28
C GLU A 189 17.37 0.78 -6.83
N ASN A 190 17.34 1.04 -5.54
CA ASN A 190 16.59 2.15 -4.96
C ASN A 190 17.54 3.00 -4.10
N ALA A 191 17.39 4.31 -4.22
CA ALA A 191 18.07 5.26 -3.35
C ALA A 191 17.05 6.29 -2.84
N HIS A 192 17.19 6.66 -1.59
CA HIS A 192 16.35 7.65 -0.93
C HIS A 192 17.21 8.61 -0.12
N PHE A 193 16.81 9.86 -0.14
CA PHE A 193 17.32 10.91 0.72
C PHE A 193 16.15 11.70 1.30
N SER A 194 16.18 11.99 2.58
CA SER A 194 15.27 12.94 3.22
C SER A 194 15.98 13.85 4.19
N LEU A 195 15.56 15.09 4.21
CA LEU A 195 15.94 16.13 5.15
C LEU A 195 14.67 16.64 5.82
N LYS A 196 14.60 16.58 7.14
CA LYS A 196 13.60 17.27 7.94
C LYS A 196 14.31 18.34 8.77
N TRP A 197 13.88 19.57 8.65
CA TRP A 197 14.46 20.72 9.31
C TRP A 197 13.41 21.55 10.03
N ASP A 198 13.45 21.55 11.36
CA ASP A 198 12.67 22.43 12.21
C ASP A 198 13.37 23.81 12.25
N ILE A 199 13.02 24.69 11.29
CA ILE A 199 13.60 26.02 11.12
C ILE A 199 13.33 26.87 12.38
N SER A 200 12.14 26.72 12.94
CA SER A 200 11.71 27.31 14.21
C SER A 200 10.70 26.38 14.89
N PRO A 201 10.29 26.64 16.14
CA PRO A 201 9.21 25.87 16.78
C PRO A 201 7.87 25.88 16.02
N LYS A 202 7.70 26.80 15.07
CA LYS A 202 6.49 26.94 14.26
C LYS A 202 6.69 26.62 12.78
N ASP A 203 7.92 26.47 12.30
CA ASP A 203 8.24 26.29 10.89
C ASP A 203 9.03 25.01 10.66
N ASN A 204 8.55 24.16 9.79
CA ASN A 204 9.18 22.92 9.37
C ASN A 204 9.36 22.88 7.85
N LEU A 205 10.53 22.41 7.40
CA LEU A 205 10.81 22.13 5.99
C LEU A 205 11.21 20.67 5.84
N MET A 206 10.58 19.98 4.92
CA MET A 206 10.94 18.62 4.52
C MET A 206 11.34 18.60 3.05
N ILE A 207 12.46 17.96 2.74
CA ILE A 207 12.92 17.71 1.38
C ILE A 207 13.16 16.22 1.22
N LYS A 208 12.63 15.62 0.16
CA LYS A 208 12.86 14.21 -0.19
C LYS A 208 13.29 14.09 -1.63
N ALA A 209 14.13 13.12 -1.89
CA ALA A 209 14.50 12.70 -3.23
C ALA A 209 14.58 11.18 -3.27
N ASN A 210 13.91 10.59 -4.23
CA ASN A 210 13.89 9.15 -4.44
C ASN A 210 14.35 8.82 -5.86
N GLN A 211 15.00 7.69 -6.02
CA GLN A 211 15.37 7.15 -7.31
C GLN A 211 15.24 5.64 -7.31
N LYS A 212 14.68 5.09 -8.37
CA LYS A 212 14.47 3.68 -8.57
C LYS A 212 14.92 3.31 -9.99
N PHE A 213 15.68 2.24 -10.06
CA PHE A 213 16.12 1.64 -11.30
C PHE A 213 15.65 0.20 -11.37
N TYR A 214 15.08 -0.17 -12.51
CA TYR A 214 14.92 -1.56 -12.90
C TYR A 214 15.72 -1.82 -14.17
N ASN A 215 16.44 -2.92 -14.15
CA ASN A 215 17.10 -3.46 -15.33
C ASN A 215 16.85 -4.96 -15.35
N TYR A 216 16.09 -5.42 -16.33
CA TYR A 216 15.79 -6.83 -16.45
C TYR A 216 15.76 -7.31 -17.88
N LYS A 217 15.94 -8.61 -18.05
CA LYS A 217 15.81 -9.31 -19.30
C LYS A 217 14.79 -10.40 -19.14
N GLU A 218 13.85 -10.43 -20.03
CA GLU A 218 12.85 -11.47 -20.13
C GLU A 218 13.20 -12.40 -21.28
N HIS A 219 13.20 -13.71 -20.99
CA HIS A 219 13.37 -14.76 -21.97
C HIS A 219 12.10 -15.60 -21.95
N SER A 220 11.37 -15.64 -23.04
CA SER A 220 10.14 -16.42 -23.14
C SER A 220 10.11 -17.23 -24.43
N HIS A 221 9.61 -18.47 -24.34
CA HIS A 221 9.26 -19.30 -25.48
C HIS A 221 7.74 -19.39 -25.56
N ILE A 222 7.14 -18.79 -26.57
CA ILE A 222 5.69 -18.82 -26.79
C ILE A 222 5.38 -20.04 -27.65
N ILE A 223 4.59 -20.96 -27.11
CA ILE A 223 4.29 -22.26 -27.71
C ILE A 223 3.59 -22.08 -29.07
N GLU A 224 2.65 -21.15 -29.16
CA GLU A 224 1.82 -20.91 -30.33
C GLU A 224 2.65 -20.46 -31.56
N ASP A 225 3.69 -19.68 -31.33
CA ASP A 225 4.55 -19.12 -32.38
C ASP A 225 5.86 -19.89 -32.56
N ASP A 226 6.19 -20.85 -31.67
CA ASP A 226 7.50 -21.52 -31.57
C ASP A 226 8.69 -20.54 -31.64
N LYS A 227 8.55 -19.41 -30.97
CA LYS A 227 9.55 -18.33 -30.98
C LYS A 227 10.10 -18.04 -29.60
N MET A 228 11.41 -17.82 -29.58
CA MET A 228 12.12 -17.30 -28.40
C MET A 228 12.18 -15.79 -28.45
N TYR A 229 11.69 -15.15 -27.40
CA TYR A 229 11.75 -13.70 -27.22
C TYR A 229 12.78 -13.32 -26.16
N ASN A 230 13.53 -12.28 -26.43
CA ASN A 230 14.49 -11.67 -25.51
C ASN A 230 14.20 -10.19 -25.45
N ILE A 231 13.49 -9.75 -24.42
CA ILE A 231 13.08 -8.35 -24.27
C ILE A 231 13.90 -7.72 -23.14
N PRO A 232 14.85 -6.83 -23.47
CA PRO A 232 15.50 -6.04 -22.43
C PRO A 232 14.56 -4.92 -21.99
N VAL A 233 14.39 -4.76 -20.68
CA VAL A 233 13.61 -3.70 -20.07
C VAL A 233 14.50 -2.87 -19.16
N TYR A 234 14.45 -1.59 -19.34
CA TYR A 234 15.14 -0.60 -18.55
C TYR A 234 14.14 0.46 -18.09
N GLU A 235 14.00 0.61 -16.80
CA GLU A 235 13.09 1.59 -16.18
C GLU A 235 13.87 2.45 -15.20
N ARG A 236 13.70 3.75 -15.32
CA ARG A 236 14.20 4.72 -14.35
C ARG A 236 13.06 5.60 -13.89
N TYR A 237 12.82 5.59 -12.61
CA TYR A 237 11.83 6.41 -11.96
C TYR A 237 12.49 7.24 -10.86
N GLY A 238 12.06 8.49 -10.70
CA GLY A 238 12.54 9.34 -9.65
C GLY A 238 11.55 10.42 -9.27
N ASN A 239 11.62 10.86 -8.01
CA ASN A 239 10.86 12.01 -7.56
C ASN A 239 11.68 12.94 -6.67
N PHE A 240 11.25 14.18 -6.63
CA PHE A 240 11.72 15.21 -5.71
C PHE A 240 10.54 15.92 -5.09
N VAL A 241 10.52 16.03 -3.77
CA VAL A 241 9.44 16.66 -3.00
C VAL A 241 10.03 17.70 -2.06
N ALA A 242 9.40 18.86 -1.99
CA ALA A 242 9.65 19.88 -0.98
C ALA A 242 8.33 20.27 -0.32
N LYS A 243 8.24 20.08 1.00
CA LYS A 243 7.07 20.41 1.83
C LYS A 243 7.46 21.39 2.92
N TYR A 244 6.70 22.45 3.02
CA TYR A 244 6.82 23.43 4.09
C TYR A 244 5.54 23.46 4.90
N SER A 245 5.66 23.44 6.24
CA SER A 245 4.53 23.64 7.14
C SER A 245 4.83 24.69 8.19
N ARG A 246 3.79 25.43 8.59
CA ARG A 246 3.86 26.51 9.56
C ARG A 246 2.64 26.55 10.48
N ILE A 247 2.90 26.52 11.78
CA ILE A 247 1.89 26.81 12.80
C ILE A 247 1.64 28.32 12.83
N LEU A 248 0.44 28.74 12.45
CA LEU A 248 0.09 30.16 12.28
C LEU A 248 -0.24 30.86 13.61
N ASN A 249 -0.84 30.13 14.54
CA ASN A 249 -1.23 30.64 15.85
C ASN A 249 -1.19 29.56 16.93
N ASP A 250 -1.40 29.95 18.17
CA ASP A 250 -1.35 29.08 19.33
C ASP A 250 -2.64 28.21 19.48
N ASN A 251 -3.67 28.48 18.68
CA ASN A 251 -4.91 27.69 18.63
C ASN A 251 -4.82 26.50 17.64
N GLY A 252 -3.62 26.21 17.12
CA GLY A 252 -3.39 25.06 16.25
C GLY A 252 -3.75 25.28 14.77
N ALA A 253 -3.94 26.54 14.33
CA ALA A 253 -4.05 26.78 12.90
C ALA A 253 -2.70 26.54 12.20
N GLU A 254 -2.72 25.79 11.10
CA GLU A 254 -1.53 25.40 10.35
C GLU A 254 -1.72 25.67 8.85
N PHE A 255 -0.62 26.02 8.20
CA PHE A 255 -0.49 26.11 6.76
C PHE A 255 0.52 25.08 6.28
N CYS A 256 0.17 24.31 5.25
CA CYS A 256 1.08 23.40 4.55
C CYS A 256 1.13 23.77 3.06
N ALA A 257 2.30 23.66 2.47
CA ALA A 257 2.47 23.71 1.02
C ALA A 257 3.50 22.68 0.57
N GLU A 258 3.23 22.03 -0.53
CA GLU A 258 4.11 21.03 -1.11
C GLU A 258 4.25 21.23 -2.61
N ALA A 259 5.44 20.95 -3.12
CA ALA A 259 5.71 20.85 -4.53
C ALA A 259 6.49 19.56 -4.80
N CYS A 260 6.04 18.81 -5.77
CA CYS A 260 6.64 17.55 -6.18
C CYS A 260 6.87 17.53 -7.69
N GLY A 261 7.84 16.75 -8.10
CA GLY A 261 8.06 16.43 -9.51
C GLY A 261 8.50 14.98 -9.66
N ASP A 262 7.70 14.19 -10.34
CA ASP A 262 7.97 12.79 -10.65
C ASP A 262 8.39 12.65 -12.11
N TYR A 263 9.26 11.71 -12.40
CA TYR A 263 9.60 11.33 -13.76
C TYR A 263 9.76 9.82 -13.90
N LEU A 264 9.29 9.30 -15.01
CA LEU A 264 9.50 7.94 -15.48
C LEU A 264 10.16 7.94 -16.86
N ASN A 265 11.13 7.04 -17.04
CA ASN A 265 11.70 6.75 -18.34
C ASN A 265 11.81 5.22 -18.48
N LEU A 266 10.97 4.66 -19.34
CA LEU A 266 10.87 3.22 -19.58
C LEU A 266 11.31 2.91 -21.03
N HIS A 267 12.16 1.91 -21.17
CA HIS A 267 12.53 1.32 -22.46
C HIS A 267 12.25 -0.17 -22.40
N GLU A 268 11.37 -0.66 -23.24
CA GLU A 268 11.00 -2.07 -23.38
C GLU A 268 11.12 -2.47 -24.85
N GLY A 269 12.21 -3.14 -25.19
CA GLY A 269 12.53 -3.41 -26.59
C GLY A 269 12.62 -2.10 -27.40
N GLU A 270 11.72 -1.92 -28.38
CA GLU A 270 11.60 -0.71 -29.20
C GLU A 270 10.72 0.36 -28.56
N LEU A 271 9.89 -0.02 -27.59
CA LEU A 271 8.98 0.89 -26.90
C LEU A 271 9.77 1.81 -25.96
N LYS A 272 9.50 3.10 -26.05
CA LYS A 272 10.08 4.13 -25.17
C LYS A 272 8.97 5.00 -24.62
N ILE A 273 8.88 5.02 -23.30
CA ILE A 273 7.89 5.81 -22.58
C ILE A 273 8.61 6.83 -21.71
N ARG A 274 8.11 8.06 -21.74
CA ARG A 274 8.48 9.12 -20.80
C ARG A 274 7.24 9.65 -20.14
N ASP A 275 7.32 9.79 -18.85
CA ASP A 275 6.27 10.39 -18.05
C ASP A 275 6.86 11.44 -17.12
N THR A 276 6.14 12.55 -16.94
CA THR A 276 6.48 13.60 -15.99
C THR A 276 5.21 14.06 -15.30
N TYR A 277 5.24 13.98 -13.97
CA TYR A 277 4.09 14.30 -13.13
C TYR A 277 4.49 15.32 -12.04
N PRO A 278 4.59 16.63 -12.37
CA PRO A 278 4.69 17.67 -11.37
C PRO A 278 3.33 17.96 -10.75
N TYR A 279 3.30 18.10 -9.41
CA TYR A 279 2.14 18.59 -8.69
C TYR A 279 2.53 19.58 -7.59
N CYS A 280 1.58 20.40 -7.18
CA CYS A 280 1.71 21.21 -5.97
C CYS A 280 0.36 21.37 -5.28
N TYR A 281 0.40 21.43 -3.95
CA TYR A 281 -0.77 21.76 -3.17
C TYR A 281 -0.47 22.81 -2.10
N ALA A 282 -1.53 23.46 -1.63
CA ALA A 282 -1.53 24.31 -0.45
C ALA A 282 -2.76 24.01 0.40
N GLU A 283 -2.58 23.91 1.70
CA GLU A 283 -3.60 23.48 2.64
C GLU A 283 -3.56 24.31 3.91
N PHE A 284 -4.75 24.63 4.43
CA PHE A 284 -4.95 25.33 5.69
C PHE A 284 -5.80 24.47 6.62
N HIS A 285 -5.29 24.24 7.83
CA HIS A 285 -6.00 23.63 8.93
C HIS A 285 -6.28 24.69 9.99
N PHE A 286 -7.49 24.77 10.50
CA PHE A 286 -7.82 25.71 11.56
C PHE A 286 -9.06 25.29 12.35
N PRO A 287 -9.12 25.59 13.65
CA PRO A 287 -10.33 25.42 14.43
C PRO A 287 -11.42 26.38 13.97
N LEU A 288 -12.64 25.86 13.77
CA LEU A 288 -13.81 26.62 13.36
C LEU A 288 -14.76 26.76 14.56
N PHE A 289 -14.86 27.95 15.16
CA PHE A 289 -15.65 28.27 16.35
C PHE A 289 -15.18 27.65 17.67
N THR A 290 -14.80 26.37 17.70
CA THR A 290 -14.32 25.64 18.89
C THR A 290 -13.12 24.78 18.53
N GLU A 291 -12.33 24.36 19.51
CA GLU A 291 -11.20 23.44 19.31
C GLU A 291 -11.66 22.04 18.87
N ASP A 292 -12.91 21.68 19.21
CA ASP A 292 -13.51 20.38 18.84
C ASP A 292 -13.89 20.27 17.35
N LEU A 293 -14.02 21.40 16.66
CA LEU A 293 -14.38 21.47 15.25
C LEU A 293 -13.22 22.05 14.43
N GLN A 294 -12.55 21.17 13.70
CA GLN A 294 -11.43 21.51 12.83
C GLN A 294 -11.90 21.59 11.38
N MET A 295 -11.42 22.57 10.66
CA MET A 295 -11.64 22.70 9.22
C MET A 295 -10.33 22.64 8.48
N MET A 296 -10.30 21.85 7.43
CA MET A 296 -9.24 21.77 6.44
C MET A 296 -9.77 22.32 5.11
N VAL A 297 -9.00 23.17 4.46
CA VAL A 297 -9.30 23.67 3.10
C VAL A 297 -8.02 23.58 2.31
N GLY A 298 -8.09 22.99 1.12
CA GLY A 298 -6.92 22.82 0.28
C GLY A 298 -7.20 23.05 -1.21
N TRP A 299 -6.12 23.32 -1.91
CA TRP A 299 -6.08 23.43 -3.36
C TRP A 299 -4.87 22.68 -3.87
N GLU A 300 -5.07 21.92 -4.94
CA GLU A 300 -4.06 21.10 -5.58
C GLU A 300 -4.12 21.29 -7.09
N ILE A 301 -2.97 21.24 -7.73
CA ILE A 301 -2.84 21.23 -9.18
C ILE A 301 -1.83 20.17 -9.59
N ASP A 302 -2.26 19.30 -10.47
CA ASP A 302 -1.49 18.19 -11.01
C ASP A 302 -1.37 18.32 -12.53
N TYR A 303 -0.20 18.01 -13.04
CA TYR A 303 0.02 17.92 -14.46
C TYR A 303 0.72 16.62 -14.81
N ASP A 304 0.08 15.79 -15.59
CA ASP A 304 0.63 14.55 -16.13
C ASP A 304 0.94 14.70 -17.62
N ASN A 305 2.13 14.31 -18.03
CA ASN A 305 2.54 14.33 -19.43
C ASN A 305 3.19 13.00 -19.78
N TYR A 306 2.35 12.07 -20.21
CA TYR A 306 2.70 10.73 -20.64
C TYR A 306 2.97 10.69 -22.14
N TRP A 307 4.15 10.22 -22.52
CA TRP A 307 4.60 10.19 -23.91
C TRP A 307 5.15 8.82 -24.27
N VAL A 308 4.43 8.10 -25.13
CA VAL A 308 4.95 6.95 -25.88
C VAL A 308 5.61 7.49 -27.13
N ILE A 309 6.94 7.46 -27.16
CA ILE A 309 7.74 8.07 -28.24
C ILE A 309 7.37 7.43 -29.58
N ASP A 310 7.14 8.24 -30.60
CA ASP A 310 6.73 7.89 -31.97
C ASP A 310 5.29 7.35 -32.12
N TYR A 311 4.49 7.29 -31.03
CA TYR A 311 3.12 6.75 -31.07
C TYR A 311 2.06 7.70 -30.49
N ASN A 312 2.20 8.13 -29.27
CA ASN A 312 1.15 8.86 -28.57
C ASN A 312 1.70 9.78 -27.47
N ARG A 313 1.05 10.92 -27.29
CA ARG A 313 1.29 11.80 -26.15
C ARG A 313 -0.04 12.15 -25.50
N GLN A 314 -0.14 11.96 -24.22
CA GLN A 314 -1.30 12.33 -23.42
C GLN A 314 -0.88 13.32 -22.34
N GLN A 315 -1.72 14.32 -22.14
CA GLN A 315 -1.49 15.36 -21.14
C GLN A 315 -2.76 15.54 -20.35
N TYR A 316 -2.63 15.56 -19.03
CA TYR A 316 -3.71 15.84 -18.10
C TYR A 316 -3.33 17.06 -17.27
N LEU A 317 -4.28 17.94 -17.05
CA LEU A 317 -4.18 19.01 -16.06
C LEU A 317 -5.39 18.90 -15.17
N GLU A 318 -5.15 18.64 -13.90
CA GLU A 318 -6.16 18.56 -12.87
C GLU A 318 -6.02 19.73 -11.91
N ASN A 319 -7.15 20.40 -11.63
CA ASN A 319 -7.27 21.37 -10.58
C ASN A 319 -8.28 20.87 -9.58
N GLN A 320 -7.88 20.79 -8.33
CA GLN A 320 -8.68 20.23 -7.26
C GLN A 320 -8.85 21.27 -6.15
N PHE A 321 -10.05 21.37 -5.66
CA PHE A 321 -10.36 22.18 -4.50
C PHE A 321 -11.12 21.31 -3.50
N TYR A 322 -10.66 21.24 -2.26
CA TYR A 322 -11.24 20.36 -1.27
C TYR A 322 -11.40 21.04 0.08
N MET A 323 -12.38 20.56 0.82
CA MET A 323 -12.62 20.94 2.21
C MET A 323 -13.06 19.75 3.04
N GLN A 324 -12.67 19.74 4.30
CA GLN A 324 -13.05 18.73 5.27
C GLN A 324 -13.34 19.37 6.62
N LEU A 325 -14.42 18.93 7.26
CA LEU A 325 -14.78 19.27 8.62
C LEU A 325 -14.62 18.03 9.50
N ASN A 326 -13.85 18.18 10.56
CA ASN A 326 -13.63 17.15 11.57
C ASN A 326 -14.16 17.65 12.91
N TYR A 327 -15.15 16.96 13.46
CA TYR A 327 -15.70 17.23 14.79
C TYR A 327 -15.33 16.11 15.74
N SER A 328 -14.66 16.44 16.84
CA SER A 328 -14.21 15.47 17.85
C SER A 328 -14.54 16.00 19.25
N HIS A 329 -15.62 15.50 19.85
CA HIS A 329 -16.04 15.89 21.20
C HIS A 329 -16.59 14.70 21.98
N GLY A 330 -16.03 14.46 23.16
CA GLY A 330 -16.41 13.35 24.01
C GLY A 330 -16.20 12.00 23.30
N PRO A 331 -17.26 11.16 23.18
CA PRO A 331 -17.14 9.87 22.50
C PRO A 331 -17.29 9.94 20.97
N TRP A 332 -17.60 11.12 20.41
CA TRP A 332 -17.94 11.30 19.01
C TRP A 332 -16.77 11.79 18.18
N ASN A 333 -16.61 11.20 17.02
CA ASN A 333 -15.75 11.69 15.95
C ASN A 333 -16.56 11.68 14.64
N ILE A 334 -16.69 12.83 13.99
CA ILE A 334 -17.48 12.99 12.77
C ILE A 334 -16.65 13.72 11.74
N THR A 335 -16.57 13.17 10.54
CA THR A 335 -15.89 13.80 9.41
C THR A 335 -16.86 13.96 8.24
N ILE A 336 -16.80 15.09 7.59
CA ILE A 336 -17.51 15.38 6.33
C ILE A 336 -16.52 16.11 5.43
N GLY A 337 -16.33 15.57 4.23
CA GLY A 337 -15.42 16.15 3.23
C GLY A 337 -16.02 16.17 1.83
N ASP A 338 -15.62 17.15 1.05
CA ASP A 338 -15.96 17.29 -0.36
C ASP A 338 -14.75 17.76 -1.15
N ARG A 339 -14.54 17.20 -2.34
CA ARG A 339 -13.47 17.57 -3.26
C ARG A 339 -14.06 17.77 -4.66
N PHE A 340 -13.85 18.95 -5.19
CA PHE A 340 -14.18 19.32 -6.56
C PHE A 340 -12.95 19.21 -7.45
N ASN A 341 -13.07 18.46 -8.54
CA ASN A 341 -12.00 18.22 -9.50
C ASN A 341 -12.40 18.75 -10.87
N HIS A 342 -11.50 19.49 -11.49
CA HIS A 342 -11.61 19.97 -12.84
C HIS A 342 -10.47 19.42 -13.69
N PHE A 343 -10.79 18.56 -14.66
CA PHE A 343 -9.83 17.92 -15.55
C PHE A 343 -9.84 18.55 -16.93
N ASN A 344 -8.64 18.74 -17.46
CA ASN A 344 -8.42 18.95 -18.87
C ASN A 344 -7.51 17.83 -19.39
N HIS A 345 -7.90 17.20 -20.46
CA HIS A 345 -7.15 16.14 -21.11
C HIS A 345 -6.92 16.49 -22.57
N TRP A 346 -5.67 16.30 -23.01
CA TRP A 346 -5.25 16.44 -24.40
C TRP A 346 -4.56 15.16 -24.85
N SER A 347 -4.97 14.63 -25.99
CA SER A 347 -4.33 13.47 -26.61
C SER A 347 -3.88 13.80 -28.01
N HIS A 348 -2.67 13.36 -28.35
CA HIS A 348 -2.05 13.52 -29.65
C HIS A 348 -1.48 12.17 -30.10
N SER A 349 -2.06 11.58 -31.13
CA SER A 349 -1.65 10.28 -31.68
C SER A 349 -0.85 10.46 -32.96
N PHE A 350 0.26 9.72 -33.11
CA PHE A 350 1.17 9.70 -34.23
C PHE A 350 1.28 8.26 -34.74
N ASN A 351 0.38 7.79 -35.55
CA ASN A 351 0.57 6.49 -36.17
C ASN A 351 1.35 6.63 -37.46
N PRO A 352 2.47 5.91 -37.66
CA PRO A 352 3.15 5.88 -38.93
C PRO A 352 2.21 5.41 -40.04
N GLY A 353 1.87 6.32 -40.96
CA GLY A 353 0.97 6.05 -42.11
C GLY A 353 -0.50 6.44 -41.89
N ASP A 354 -0.89 6.92 -40.71
CA ASP A 354 -2.22 7.49 -40.46
C ASP A 354 -2.17 9.01 -40.30
N ASP A 355 -3.33 9.66 -40.46
CA ASP A 355 -3.47 11.08 -40.17
C ASP A 355 -3.23 11.36 -38.69
N GLU A 356 -2.54 12.45 -38.37
CA GLU A 356 -2.34 12.97 -37.02
C GLU A 356 -3.69 13.28 -36.39
N PHE A 357 -3.93 12.73 -35.21
CA PHE A 357 -5.20 12.89 -34.49
C PHE A 357 -4.99 13.63 -33.16
N ARG A 358 -5.76 14.71 -32.97
CA ARG A 358 -5.73 15.50 -31.72
C ARG A 358 -7.11 15.56 -31.10
N THR A 359 -7.20 15.30 -29.81
CA THR A 359 -8.44 15.50 -29.03
C THR A 359 -8.19 16.35 -27.80
N SER A 360 -9.22 17.03 -27.36
CA SER A 360 -9.24 17.68 -26.04
C SER A 360 -10.59 17.44 -25.40
N ASN A 361 -10.58 17.22 -24.09
CA ASN A 361 -11.76 17.03 -23.28
C ASN A 361 -11.61 17.75 -21.93
N SER A 362 -12.71 18.21 -21.37
CA SER A 362 -12.76 18.83 -20.04
C SER A 362 -13.90 18.26 -19.25
N LYS A 363 -13.70 18.00 -17.96
CA LYS A 363 -14.70 17.37 -17.08
C LYS A 363 -14.61 17.89 -15.66
N ASN A 364 -15.78 18.02 -15.03
CA ASN A 364 -15.90 18.34 -13.60
C ASN A 364 -16.44 17.13 -12.86
N ILE A 365 -15.88 16.82 -11.71
CA ILE A 365 -16.29 15.69 -10.87
C ILE A 365 -16.19 16.10 -9.42
N ASN A 366 -17.16 15.66 -8.62
CA ASN A 366 -17.14 15.82 -7.17
C ASN A 366 -16.92 14.48 -6.49
N CYS A 367 -16.06 14.47 -5.47
CA CYS A 367 -15.91 13.39 -4.51
C CYS A 367 -16.47 13.83 -3.17
N PHE A 368 -17.09 12.92 -2.46
CA PHE A 368 -17.69 13.19 -1.17
C PHE A 368 -17.38 12.05 -0.20
N GLN A 369 -17.09 12.40 1.05
CA GLN A 369 -16.94 11.41 2.11
C GLN A 369 -17.59 11.87 3.41
N THR A 370 -18.04 10.91 4.18
CA THR A 370 -18.47 11.13 5.56
C THR A 370 -18.14 9.91 6.42
N SER A 371 -17.81 10.17 7.67
CA SER A 371 -17.66 9.13 8.66
C SER A 371 -18.21 9.58 10.01
N VAL A 372 -18.67 8.62 10.79
CA VAL A 372 -19.15 8.81 12.16
C VAL A 372 -18.57 7.71 13.02
N GLY A 373 -17.78 8.09 14.02
CA GLY A 373 -17.24 7.22 15.05
C GLY A 373 -17.86 7.50 16.41
N TYR A 374 -18.13 6.45 17.16
CA TYR A 374 -18.56 6.54 18.56
C TYR A 374 -17.73 5.60 19.43
N LYS A 375 -16.96 6.19 20.33
CA LYS A 375 -16.04 5.45 21.22
C LYS A 375 -16.51 5.52 22.65
N VAL A 376 -16.71 4.37 23.26
CA VAL A 376 -17.04 4.25 24.67
C VAL A 376 -16.18 3.18 25.34
N ASN A 377 -15.38 3.57 26.31
CA ASN A 377 -14.41 2.69 26.98
C ASN A 377 -13.50 1.96 25.97
N ARG A 378 -13.74 0.65 25.81
CA ARG A 378 -12.96 -0.28 24.98
C ARG A 378 -13.59 -0.58 23.64
N HIS A 379 -14.68 0.09 23.32
CA HIS A 379 -15.50 -0.17 22.17
C HIS A 379 -15.51 1.06 21.24
N LEU A 380 -15.21 0.85 19.98
CA LEU A 380 -15.36 1.82 18.91
C LEU A 380 -16.35 1.26 17.89
N ILE A 381 -17.41 2.00 17.62
CA ILE A 381 -18.35 1.72 16.53
C ILE A 381 -18.20 2.84 15.51
N GLN A 382 -18.11 2.48 14.25
CA GLN A 382 -17.88 3.44 13.18
C GLN A 382 -18.68 3.09 11.95
N GLY A 383 -19.16 4.12 11.26
CA GLY A 383 -19.71 4.04 9.93
C GLY A 383 -19.03 5.02 8.99
N SER A 384 -18.74 4.61 7.77
CA SER A 384 -18.18 5.46 6.73
C SER A 384 -18.90 5.27 5.41
N PHE A 385 -18.91 6.34 4.62
CA PHE A 385 -19.45 6.37 3.27
C PHE A 385 -18.59 7.29 2.43
N SER A 386 -18.22 6.85 1.23
CA SER A 386 -17.52 7.68 0.25
C SER A 386 -18.09 7.47 -1.16
N HIS A 387 -18.10 8.57 -1.90
CA HIS A 387 -18.29 8.61 -3.34
C HIS A 387 -17.04 9.18 -3.96
N ASP A 388 -16.45 8.45 -4.86
CA ASP A 388 -15.22 8.82 -5.51
C ASP A 388 -15.27 8.45 -6.99
N PHE A 389 -14.22 8.79 -7.72
CA PHE A 389 -14.09 8.42 -9.11
C PHE A 389 -12.70 7.86 -9.37
N TYR A 390 -12.59 7.19 -10.48
CA TYR A 390 -11.35 6.73 -11.03
C TYR A 390 -11.22 7.23 -12.47
N LEU A 391 -10.11 7.89 -12.75
CA LEU A 391 -9.69 8.23 -14.10
C LEU A 391 -8.56 7.28 -14.49
N PRO A 392 -8.74 6.45 -15.55
CA PRO A 392 -7.65 5.58 -15.99
C PRO A 392 -6.41 6.40 -16.33
N THR A 393 -5.27 5.94 -15.85
CA THR A 393 -3.97 6.55 -16.16
C THR A 393 -3.64 6.41 -17.66
N ALA A 394 -2.70 7.20 -18.14
CA ALA A 394 -2.35 7.20 -19.55
C ALA A 394 -1.80 5.84 -20.03
N ASP A 395 -1.05 5.12 -19.19
CA ASP A 395 -0.54 3.79 -19.46
C ASP A 395 -1.64 2.73 -19.48
N GLU A 396 -2.61 2.77 -18.56
CA GLU A 396 -3.77 1.89 -18.55
C GLU A 396 -4.61 2.06 -19.83
N THR A 397 -4.81 3.29 -20.26
CA THR A 397 -5.54 3.59 -21.49
C THR A 397 -4.79 3.18 -22.74
N TYR A 398 -3.46 3.20 -22.72
CA TYR A 398 -2.65 2.77 -23.86
C TYR A 398 -2.60 1.25 -24.01
N LEU A 399 -2.51 0.50 -22.90
CA LEU A 399 -2.45 -0.96 -22.91
C LEU A 399 -3.79 -1.60 -23.31
N ASP A 400 -4.92 -1.00 -22.96
CA ASP A 400 -6.26 -1.48 -23.32
C ASP A 400 -6.65 -1.17 -24.77
N ILE A 401 -5.99 -0.23 -25.42
CA ILE A 401 -6.24 0.10 -26.81
C ILE A 401 -5.40 -0.82 -27.71
N SER A 402 -5.64 -2.13 -27.64
CA SER A 402 -5.22 -3.03 -28.69
C SER A 402 -5.72 -2.50 -30.04
N ALA A 403 -4.83 -2.23 -30.93
CA ALA A 403 -4.86 -2.02 -32.37
C ALA A 403 -6.15 -1.55 -33.09
N PHE A 404 -7.35 -1.72 -32.58
CA PHE A 404 -8.60 -1.57 -33.34
C PHE A 404 -9.36 -0.25 -33.17
N GLU A 405 -9.20 0.51 -32.09
CA GLU A 405 -9.97 1.74 -31.87
C GLU A 405 -9.18 2.96 -31.37
N ARG A 406 -7.92 3.10 -31.67
CA ARG A 406 -7.05 4.22 -31.27
C ARG A 406 -7.55 5.62 -31.64
N ARG A 407 -8.62 5.71 -32.39
CA ARG A 407 -9.10 6.98 -32.99
C ARG A 407 -10.15 7.73 -32.18
N ARG A 408 -10.72 7.16 -31.09
CA ARG A 408 -11.84 7.78 -30.36
C ARG A 408 -11.76 7.65 -28.85
N PHE A 409 -10.57 7.71 -28.31
CA PHE A 409 -10.43 7.52 -26.87
C PHE A 409 -10.79 8.78 -26.11
N TYR A 410 -11.86 8.71 -25.33
CA TYR A 410 -12.21 9.67 -24.30
C TYR A 410 -12.16 8.91 -22.98
N PRO A 411 -11.25 9.26 -22.04
CA PRO A 411 -11.28 8.62 -20.73
C PRO A 411 -12.64 8.87 -20.09
N LYS A 412 -13.38 7.80 -19.87
CA LYS A 412 -14.60 7.88 -19.07
C LYS A 412 -14.17 7.78 -17.61
N THR A 413 -14.68 8.68 -16.82
CA THR A 413 -14.55 8.56 -15.37
C THR A 413 -15.45 7.45 -14.87
N ASN A 414 -14.91 6.62 -14.04
CA ASN A 414 -15.60 5.54 -13.38
C ASN A 414 -15.98 6.00 -11.96
N THR A 415 -17.18 5.67 -11.55
CA THR A 415 -17.69 6.06 -10.24
C THR A 415 -17.47 4.93 -9.25
N ILE A 416 -17.01 5.27 -8.07
CA ILE A 416 -16.76 4.32 -6.97
C ILE A 416 -17.54 4.76 -5.74
N TRP A 417 -18.32 3.83 -5.18
CA TRP A 417 -19.07 4.02 -3.94
C TRP A 417 -18.59 3.01 -2.92
N ASN A 418 -18.24 3.47 -1.73
CA ASN A 418 -17.86 2.60 -0.64
C ASN A 418 -18.68 2.93 0.61
N THR A 419 -19.06 1.91 1.34
CA THR A 419 -19.64 2.06 2.67
C THR A 419 -19.15 0.94 3.58
N GLU A 420 -18.85 1.28 4.81
CA GLU A 420 -18.38 0.32 5.81
C GLU A 420 -19.00 0.63 7.17
N ALA A 421 -19.39 -0.39 7.88
CA ALA A 421 -19.73 -0.33 9.30
C ALA A 421 -18.76 -1.23 10.06
N MET A 422 -18.04 -0.66 11.01
CA MET A 422 -16.97 -1.33 11.74
C MET A 422 -17.21 -1.30 13.25
N TYR A 423 -16.83 -2.37 13.91
CA TYR A 423 -16.74 -2.48 15.35
C TYR A 423 -15.34 -2.90 15.76
N THR A 424 -14.71 -2.16 16.66
CA THR A 424 -13.41 -2.49 17.27
C THR A 424 -13.54 -2.63 18.77
N TYR A 425 -12.97 -3.70 19.30
CA TYR A 425 -12.79 -3.94 20.72
C TYR A 425 -11.30 -3.96 21.05
N GLN A 426 -10.88 -3.12 22.00
CA GLN A 426 -9.50 -3.06 22.47
C GLN A 426 -9.45 -3.22 23.98
N HIS A 427 -8.66 -4.16 24.44
CA HIS A 427 -8.41 -4.32 25.86
C HIS A 427 -7.03 -4.91 26.11
N LYS A 428 -6.16 -4.15 26.77
CA LYS A 428 -4.80 -4.57 27.12
C LYS A 428 -4.07 -5.09 25.87
N ASN A 429 -3.85 -6.37 25.83
CA ASN A 429 -3.11 -7.09 24.80
C ASN A 429 -3.99 -7.71 23.70
N ILE A 430 -5.26 -7.34 23.63
CA ILE A 430 -6.20 -7.84 22.61
C ILE A 430 -6.79 -6.67 21.83
N VAL A 431 -6.68 -6.76 20.50
CA VAL A 431 -7.41 -5.91 19.56
C VAL A 431 -8.23 -6.81 18.64
N SER A 432 -9.52 -6.59 18.58
CA SER A 432 -10.42 -7.31 17.68
C SER A 432 -11.23 -6.31 16.87
N THR A 433 -11.18 -6.43 15.56
CA THR A 433 -11.93 -5.57 14.63
C THR A 433 -12.80 -6.43 13.74
N SER A 434 -14.04 -6.00 13.53
CA SER A 434 -14.97 -6.65 12.60
C SER A 434 -15.72 -5.60 11.81
N SER A 435 -15.88 -5.79 10.50
CA SER A 435 -16.64 -4.88 9.66
C SER A 435 -17.49 -5.58 8.62
N VAL A 436 -18.56 -4.91 8.22
CA VAL A 436 -19.38 -5.22 7.06
C VAL A 436 -19.19 -4.09 6.07
N TYR A 437 -18.95 -4.41 4.82
CA TYR A 437 -18.69 -3.41 3.80
C TYR A 437 -19.41 -3.71 2.48
N TYR A 438 -19.71 -2.64 1.75
CA TYR A 438 -20.22 -2.67 0.41
C TYR A 438 -19.42 -1.71 -0.45
N SER A 439 -19.01 -2.17 -1.64
CA SER A 439 -18.33 -1.38 -2.65
C SER A 439 -18.99 -1.60 -4.00
N TRP A 440 -19.22 -0.53 -4.73
CA TRP A 440 -19.72 -0.56 -6.09
C TRP A 440 -18.85 0.32 -6.97
N ARG A 441 -18.38 -0.25 -8.08
CA ARG A 441 -17.62 0.44 -9.09
C ARG A 441 -18.33 0.29 -10.43
N ASP A 442 -18.74 1.43 -11.00
CA ASP A 442 -19.23 1.50 -12.37
C ASP A 442 -18.05 1.85 -13.26
N ASP A 443 -17.64 0.91 -14.08
CA ASP A 443 -16.47 1.04 -14.91
C ASP A 443 -16.82 0.82 -16.37
N SER A 444 -16.31 1.68 -17.25
CA SER A 444 -16.53 1.57 -18.68
C SER A 444 -15.45 0.77 -19.42
N TYR A 445 -14.34 0.46 -18.74
CA TYR A 445 -13.20 -0.29 -19.28
C TYR A 445 -12.95 -1.59 -18.54
N LEU A 446 -13.10 -1.57 -17.22
CA LEU A 446 -13.01 -2.74 -16.37
C LEU A 446 -14.43 -3.29 -16.11
N PRO A 447 -14.58 -4.52 -15.64
CA PRO A 447 -15.89 -5.03 -15.26
C PRO A 447 -16.55 -4.16 -14.20
N GLU A 448 -17.86 -3.83 -14.37
CA GLU A 448 -18.65 -3.27 -13.29
C GLU A 448 -18.60 -4.24 -12.10
N GLU A 449 -18.15 -3.76 -10.95
CA GLU A 449 -17.95 -4.59 -9.76
C GLU A 449 -18.88 -4.16 -8.63
N GLN A 450 -19.63 -5.11 -8.11
CA GLN A 450 -20.36 -4.97 -6.86
C GLN A 450 -19.81 -5.98 -5.85
N LYS A 451 -19.39 -5.51 -4.70
CA LYS A 451 -18.77 -6.33 -3.67
C LYS A 451 -19.44 -6.07 -2.33
N VAL A 452 -19.91 -7.12 -1.69
CA VAL A 452 -20.42 -7.09 -0.31
C VAL A 452 -19.66 -8.10 0.52
N GLY A 453 -19.20 -7.71 1.70
CA GLY A 453 -18.39 -8.61 2.50
C GLY A 453 -18.42 -8.34 3.99
N PHE A 454 -17.84 -9.29 4.71
CA PHE A 454 -17.57 -9.24 6.13
C PHE A 454 -16.11 -9.58 6.36
N ARG A 455 -15.41 -8.76 7.13
CA ARG A 455 -14.03 -9.01 7.53
C ARG A 455 -13.85 -8.90 9.03
N THR A 456 -12.91 -9.67 9.56
CA THR A 456 -12.56 -9.63 10.98
C THR A 456 -11.07 -9.88 11.17
N SER A 457 -10.50 -9.26 12.19
CA SER A 457 -9.14 -9.53 12.64
C SER A 457 -9.09 -9.60 14.17
N LEU A 458 -8.13 -10.36 14.67
CA LEU A 458 -7.79 -10.47 16.07
C LEU A 458 -6.28 -10.41 16.20
N THR A 459 -5.79 -9.48 16.99
CA THR A 459 -4.39 -9.46 17.44
C THR A 459 -4.36 -9.68 18.94
N TRP A 460 -3.56 -10.64 19.35
CA TRP A 460 -3.34 -10.97 20.75
C TRP A 460 -1.85 -11.01 21.06
N ASN A 461 -1.42 -10.20 22.01
CA ASN A 461 -0.04 -10.12 22.46
C ASN A 461 0.08 -10.61 23.92
N ALA A 462 0.61 -11.79 24.12
CA ALA A 462 0.77 -12.44 25.41
C ALA A 462 2.24 -12.44 25.89
N GLY A 463 2.98 -11.38 25.66
CA GLY A 463 4.40 -11.26 25.98
C GLY A 463 5.28 -12.14 25.10
N ALA A 464 5.58 -13.37 25.53
CA ALA A 464 6.37 -14.30 24.73
C ALA A 464 5.65 -14.85 23.48
N PHE A 465 4.35 -14.66 23.37
CA PHE A 465 3.53 -15.12 22.25
C PHE A 465 2.69 -13.99 21.67
N ARG A 466 2.74 -13.81 20.37
CA ARG A 466 1.85 -12.92 19.62
C ARG A 466 1.10 -13.73 18.56
N LEU A 467 -0.16 -13.42 18.37
CA LEU A 467 -1.00 -14.01 17.35
C LEU A 467 -1.76 -12.91 16.63
N THR A 468 -1.65 -12.85 15.30
CA THR A 468 -2.57 -12.12 14.45
C THR A 468 -3.35 -13.13 13.61
N ALA A 469 -4.69 -13.05 13.67
CA ALA A 469 -5.58 -13.89 12.89
C ALA A 469 -6.61 -13.01 12.19
N GLY A 470 -7.03 -13.39 10.99
CA GLY A 470 -8.04 -12.63 10.25
C GLY A 470 -8.78 -13.49 9.25
N ALA A 471 -9.98 -13.03 8.91
CA ALA A 471 -10.81 -13.61 7.88
C ALA A 471 -11.52 -12.48 7.12
N ASP A 472 -11.57 -12.61 5.80
CA ASP A 472 -12.35 -11.78 4.91
C ASP A 472 -13.19 -12.68 4.02
N TYR A 473 -14.51 -12.52 4.08
CA TYR A 473 -15.45 -13.19 3.21
C TYR A 473 -16.22 -12.17 2.42
N TYR A 474 -16.24 -12.28 1.10
CA TYR A 474 -17.04 -11.40 0.28
C TYR A 474 -17.68 -12.12 -0.91
N HIS A 475 -18.80 -11.59 -1.31
CA HIS A 475 -19.48 -11.92 -2.55
C HIS A 475 -19.21 -10.80 -3.55
N VAL A 476 -18.74 -11.17 -4.73
CA VAL A 476 -18.50 -10.23 -5.83
C VAL A 476 -19.39 -10.61 -7.02
N ASN A 477 -20.01 -9.59 -7.58
CA ASN A 477 -20.78 -9.64 -8.81
C ASN A 477 -20.06 -8.77 -9.84
N LEU A 478 -19.67 -9.36 -10.94
CA LEU A 478 -18.95 -8.70 -12.00
C LEU A 478 -19.73 -8.79 -13.30
N LYS A 479 -19.83 -7.67 -13.97
CA LYS A 479 -20.43 -7.57 -15.28
C LYS A 479 -19.35 -7.11 -16.26
N ILE A 480 -18.92 -8.03 -17.10
CA ILE A 480 -17.88 -7.75 -18.11
C ILE A 480 -18.53 -7.12 -19.33
N VAL A 481 -17.97 -6.01 -19.80
CA VAL A 481 -18.44 -5.35 -21.02
C VAL A 481 -18.32 -6.31 -22.20
N GLY A 482 -19.43 -6.51 -22.92
CA GLY A 482 -19.47 -7.43 -24.08
C GLY A 482 -19.84 -8.88 -23.75
N LEU A 483 -19.98 -9.24 -22.48
CA LEU A 483 -20.55 -10.53 -22.08
C LEU A 483 -21.97 -10.33 -21.52
N GLU A 484 -22.92 -11.16 -21.98
CA GLU A 484 -24.31 -11.12 -21.46
C GLU A 484 -24.40 -11.68 -20.03
N ASP A 485 -23.46 -12.55 -19.66
CA ASP A 485 -23.47 -13.25 -18.38
C ASP A 485 -22.73 -12.45 -17.28
N LYS A 486 -23.37 -12.35 -16.12
CA LYS A 486 -22.74 -11.87 -14.89
C LYS A 486 -21.96 -12.98 -14.22
N ILE A 487 -20.77 -12.68 -13.75
CA ILE A 487 -19.95 -13.63 -13.02
C ILE A 487 -20.13 -13.37 -11.52
N TYR A 488 -20.56 -14.39 -10.79
CA TYR A 488 -20.74 -14.35 -9.34
C TYR A 488 -19.63 -15.16 -8.67
N ASN A 489 -18.99 -14.61 -7.67
CA ASN A 489 -17.92 -15.30 -6.96
C ASN A 489 -18.00 -15.08 -5.46
N ASN A 490 -17.74 -16.13 -4.69
CA ASN A 490 -17.61 -16.06 -3.24
C ASN A 490 -16.12 -16.24 -2.90
N CYS A 491 -15.54 -15.24 -2.29
CA CYS A 491 -14.13 -15.21 -1.92
C CYS A 491 -13.97 -15.36 -0.41
N ILE A 492 -13.00 -16.16 -0.01
CA ILE A 492 -12.62 -16.37 1.39
C ILE A 492 -11.11 -16.20 1.48
N ASN A 493 -10.66 -15.25 2.30
CA ASN A 493 -9.27 -15.06 2.63
C ASN A 493 -9.10 -15.28 4.13
N LEU A 494 -8.17 -16.15 4.52
CA LEU A 494 -7.84 -16.40 5.92
C LEU A 494 -6.37 -16.08 6.14
N LYS A 495 -6.04 -15.45 7.26
CA LYS A 495 -4.66 -15.18 7.70
C LYS A 495 -4.44 -15.65 9.14
N LEU A 496 -3.28 -16.21 9.40
CA LEU A 496 -2.81 -16.59 10.73
C LEU A 496 -1.31 -16.35 10.84
N ALA A 497 -0.90 -15.48 11.73
CA ALA A 497 0.50 -15.09 11.91
C ALA A 497 0.92 -15.18 13.39
N PRO A 498 1.29 -16.39 13.87
CA PRO A 498 1.85 -16.58 15.20
C PRO A 498 3.32 -16.17 15.27
N THR A 499 3.74 -15.60 16.39
CA THR A 499 5.13 -15.28 16.73
C THR A 499 5.44 -15.74 18.15
N LEU A 500 6.57 -16.41 18.33
CA LEU A 500 7.11 -16.85 19.61
C LEU A 500 8.45 -16.16 19.89
N LEU A 501 8.57 -15.55 21.06
CA LEU A 501 9.81 -14.98 21.60
C LEU A 501 10.39 -15.98 22.61
N LEU A 502 11.42 -16.74 22.22
CA LEU A 502 11.96 -17.85 22.98
C LEU A 502 13.06 -17.46 23.97
N GLY A 503 13.27 -16.18 24.23
CA GLY A 503 14.37 -15.70 25.08
C GLY A 503 15.73 -15.76 24.38
N HIS A 504 16.75 -15.18 25.05
CA HIS A 504 18.13 -15.11 24.49
C HIS A 504 18.22 -14.55 23.06
N GLY A 505 17.25 -13.71 22.64
CA GLY A 505 17.19 -13.14 21.29
C GLY A 505 16.69 -14.10 20.20
N PHE A 506 16.12 -15.25 20.53
CA PHE A 506 15.46 -16.11 19.53
C PHE A 506 14.01 -15.73 19.33
N ARG A 507 13.61 -15.64 18.06
CA ARG A 507 12.23 -15.44 17.63
C ARG A 507 11.88 -16.43 16.53
N VAL A 508 10.70 -17.02 16.62
CA VAL A 508 10.10 -17.84 15.56
C VAL A 508 8.78 -17.22 15.17
N SER A 509 8.63 -16.85 13.91
CA SER A 509 7.38 -16.34 13.36
C SER A 509 6.94 -17.19 12.17
N SER A 510 5.63 -17.28 11.99
CA SER A 510 5.02 -17.99 10.86
C SER A 510 3.91 -17.14 10.27
N VAL A 511 3.70 -17.23 8.98
CA VAL A 511 2.54 -16.66 8.28
C VAL A 511 1.88 -17.78 7.50
N MET A 512 0.59 -17.97 7.74
CA MET A 512 -0.26 -18.93 7.02
C MET A 512 -1.43 -18.16 6.40
N LEU A 513 -1.60 -18.29 5.09
CA LEU A 513 -2.62 -17.60 4.30
C LEU A 513 -3.38 -18.62 3.49
N TYR A 514 -4.68 -18.50 3.45
CA TYR A 514 -5.53 -19.31 2.60
C TYR A 514 -6.47 -18.40 1.80
N ASN A 515 -6.47 -18.58 0.50
CA ASN A 515 -7.39 -17.92 -0.42
C ASN A 515 -8.13 -19.02 -1.19
N ASN A 516 -9.45 -18.95 -1.29
CA ASN A 516 -10.19 -19.88 -2.12
C ASN A 516 -10.05 -19.50 -3.60
N LYS A 517 -10.40 -20.45 -4.47
CA LYS A 517 -10.39 -20.23 -5.93
C LYS A 517 -11.24 -19.01 -6.29
N GLN A 518 -10.65 -18.06 -7.01
CA GLN A 518 -11.29 -16.86 -7.54
C GLN A 518 -11.41 -17.01 -9.05
N SER A 519 -12.63 -17.12 -9.57
CA SER A 519 -12.87 -17.44 -10.98
C SER A 519 -12.36 -16.38 -11.96
N LEU A 520 -12.30 -15.10 -11.53
CA LEU A 520 -11.84 -14.01 -12.38
C LEU A 520 -10.33 -13.82 -12.42
N SER A 521 -9.66 -14.09 -11.32
CA SER A 521 -8.20 -14.00 -11.27
C SER A 521 -7.53 -15.24 -11.84
N LEU A 522 -8.31 -16.27 -12.29
CA LEU A 522 -7.80 -17.57 -12.69
C LEU A 522 -6.93 -18.25 -11.63
N LEU A 523 -6.93 -17.67 -10.41
CA LEU A 523 -6.15 -18.20 -9.29
C LEU A 523 -6.83 -19.45 -8.73
N PRO A 524 -6.12 -20.58 -8.67
CA PRO A 524 -6.59 -21.75 -7.91
C PRO A 524 -6.67 -21.38 -6.42
N SER A 525 -7.37 -22.20 -5.64
CA SER A 525 -7.26 -22.10 -4.18
C SER A 525 -5.81 -22.22 -3.75
N HIS A 526 -5.37 -21.28 -2.94
CA HIS A 526 -3.97 -21.12 -2.56
C HIS A 526 -3.82 -21.22 -1.03
N LEU A 527 -2.87 -22.06 -0.60
CA LEU A 527 -2.42 -22.12 0.78
C LEU A 527 -0.93 -21.78 0.82
N PHE A 528 -0.62 -20.62 1.35
CA PHE A 528 0.74 -20.20 1.62
C PHE A 528 1.10 -20.45 3.10
N ALA A 529 2.30 -20.94 3.36
CA ALA A 529 2.83 -21.06 4.71
C ALA A 529 4.34 -20.73 4.71
N SER A 530 4.77 -19.89 5.65
CA SER A 530 6.18 -19.59 5.86
C SER A 530 6.55 -19.71 7.33
N VAL A 531 7.81 -20.00 7.61
CA VAL A 531 8.40 -19.97 8.95
C VAL A 531 9.73 -19.24 8.89
N LYS A 532 9.86 -18.20 9.72
CA LYS A 532 11.08 -17.41 9.87
C LYS A 532 11.64 -17.59 11.28
N VAL A 533 12.90 -17.93 11.36
CA VAL A 533 13.66 -18.03 12.61
C VAL A 533 14.69 -16.92 12.63
N ASN A 534 14.66 -16.10 13.67
CA ASN A 534 15.61 -15.00 13.89
C ASN A 534 16.41 -15.24 15.15
N LYS A 535 17.65 -14.76 15.15
CA LYS A 535 18.55 -14.73 16.30
C LYS A 535 19.27 -13.40 16.41
N ASP A 536 19.04 -12.68 17.51
CA ASP A 536 19.82 -11.50 17.87
C ASP A 536 21.07 -11.89 18.64
N PHE A 537 22.21 -11.36 18.21
CA PHE A 537 23.50 -11.43 18.90
C PHE A 537 23.82 -10.04 19.47
N GLY A 538 23.33 -9.80 20.69
CA GLY A 538 23.40 -8.49 21.30
C GLY A 538 22.47 -7.47 20.62
N LYS A 539 22.87 -6.19 20.62
CA LYS A 539 22.07 -5.09 20.03
C LYS A 539 22.38 -4.83 18.55
N HIS A 540 23.50 -5.35 18.07
CA HIS A 540 24.08 -4.93 16.78
C HIS A 540 23.85 -5.94 15.66
N LEU A 541 23.80 -7.23 15.94
CA LEU A 541 23.76 -8.26 14.90
C LEU A 541 22.50 -9.11 15.01
N ASN A 542 21.74 -9.19 13.92
CA ASN A 542 20.66 -10.16 13.73
C ASN A 542 21.00 -11.10 12.57
N VAL A 543 20.67 -12.37 12.72
CA VAL A 543 20.76 -13.38 11.66
C VAL A 543 19.43 -14.11 11.58
N TYR A 544 18.93 -14.36 10.37
CA TYR A 544 17.68 -15.06 10.17
C TYR A 544 17.73 -16.10 9.06
N ALA A 545 16.82 -17.07 9.15
CA ALA A 545 16.48 -18.00 8.10
C ALA A 545 14.96 -17.98 7.87
N ASP A 546 14.52 -17.77 6.65
CA ASP A 546 13.11 -17.71 6.24
C ASP A 546 12.81 -18.84 5.24
N PHE A 547 11.99 -19.79 5.68
CA PHE A 547 11.48 -20.89 4.86
C PHE A 547 10.12 -20.49 4.31
N ARG A 548 10.06 -20.18 3.03
CA ARG A 548 8.85 -19.70 2.35
C ARG A 548 8.12 -20.81 1.62
N ASP A 549 6.80 -20.64 1.57
CA ASP A 549 5.86 -21.49 0.85
C ASP A 549 6.08 -22.99 1.12
N ILE A 550 6.13 -23.34 2.39
CA ILE A 550 6.33 -24.74 2.83
C ILE A 550 5.22 -25.65 2.28
N ALA A 551 4.01 -25.11 2.08
CA ALA A 551 2.89 -25.83 1.51
C ALA A 551 3.13 -26.21 0.04
N GLY A 552 3.92 -25.43 -0.69
CA GLY A 552 4.35 -25.72 -2.07
C GLY A 552 3.19 -25.81 -3.07
N MET A 553 2.12 -25.08 -2.84
CA MET A 553 1.04 -24.97 -3.81
C MET A 553 1.41 -23.94 -4.89
N PRO A 554 1.18 -24.25 -6.17
CA PRO A 554 1.49 -23.33 -7.24
C PRO A 554 0.66 -22.03 -7.09
N SER A 555 1.35 -20.91 -6.98
CA SER A 555 0.71 -19.59 -7.07
C SER A 555 0.82 -19.11 -8.52
N PHE A 556 -0.28 -19.18 -9.26
CA PHE A 556 -0.35 -18.59 -10.59
C PHE A 556 -1.12 -17.28 -10.52
N THR A 557 -0.49 -16.21 -10.96
CA THR A 557 -1.16 -14.98 -11.37
C THR A 557 -0.88 -14.75 -12.84
N ILE A 558 -1.84 -15.01 -13.71
CA ILE A 558 -1.69 -14.82 -15.16
C ILE A 558 -1.50 -13.34 -15.52
N LEU A 559 -2.01 -12.42 -14.72
CA LEU A 559 -1.90 -10.97 -14.95
C LEU A 559 -0.63 -10.33 -14.38
N ASN A 560 0.13 -11.03 -13.55
CA ASN A 560 1.43 -10.59 -13.04
C ASN A 560 2.46 -11.70 -13.21
N LEU A 561 2.85 -11.97 -14.44
CA LEU A 561 3.94 -12.89 -14.81
C LEU A 561 5.28 -12.54 -14.13
N GLN A 562 5.33 -11.44 -13.39
CA GLN A 562 6.58 -10.87 -12.93
C GLN A 562 7.06 -11.32 -11.55
N GLU A 563 6.25 -11.89 -10.65
CA GLU A 563 6.67 -11.96 -9.26
C GLU A 563 6.52 -13.30 -8.52
N ASN A 564 5.86 -14.33 -9.07
CA ASN A 564 5.53 -15.55 -8.30
C ASN A 564 6.12 -16.85 -8.85
N TYR A 565 7.42 -16.90 -9.05
CA TYR A 565 8.05 -18.02 -9.75
C TYR A 565 8.60 -19.14 -8.87
N TYR A 566 8.67 -18.96 -7.55
CA TYR A 566 9.31 -19.93 -6.68
C TYR A 566 8.44 -20.26 -5.49
N ASN A 567 7.84 -21.43 -5.54
CA ASN A 567 6.90 -21.89 -4.52
C ASN A 567 7.61 -22.19 -3.19
N ARG A 568 8.86 -22.67 -3.22
CA ARG A 568 9.60 -23.03 -2.02
C ARG A 568 10.98 -22.38 -2.05
N ALA A 569 11.25 -21.56 -1.07
CA ALA A 569 12.54 -20.87 -0.97
C ALA A 569 13.07 -20.89 0.47
N LEU A 570 14.38 -21.05 0.60
CA LEU A 570 15.10 -20.73 1.82
C LEU A 570 15.87 -19.43 1.57
N THR A 571 15.63 -18.43 2.40
CA THR A 571 16.37 -17.19 2.42
C THR A 571 17.16 -17.10 3.73
N ILE A 572 18.42 -16.78 3.65
CA ILE A 572 19.27 -16.50 4.82
C ILE A 572 19.69 -15.05 4.74
N GLY A 573 19.59 -14.34 5.86
CA GLY A 573 19.96 -12.94 5.92
C GLY A 573 20.65 -12.57 7.24
N MET A 574 21.35 -11.43 7.18
CA MET A 574 22.06 -10.85 8.29
C MET A 574 21.89 -9.33 8.27
N THR A 575 21.64 -8.75 9.44
CA THR A 575 21.55 -7.29 9.62
C THR A 575 22.51 -6.85 10.72
N TYR A 576 23.35 -5.87 10.41
CA TYR A 576 24.22 -5.20 11.38
C TYR A 576 23.73 -3.78 11.63
N ARG A 577 23.58 -3.40 12.91
CA ARG A 577 23.17 -2.05 13.37
C ARG A 577 24.30 -1.35 14.09
N PHE A 578 24.49 -0.07 13.87
CA PHE A 578 25.54 0.78 14.48
C PHE A 578 25.01 2.12 14.98
#